data_a9af80ee723efd310a19951bb5bf6b8a
#
_entry.id   a9af80ee723efd310a19951bb5bf6b8a
#
_cell.length_a   1.000
_cell.length_b   1.000
_cell.length_c   1.000
_cell.angle_alpha   90.00
_cell.angle_beta   90.00
_cell.angle_gamma   90.00
#
_symmetry.space_group_name_H-M   'P 1'
#
loop_
_entity.id
_entity.type
_entity.pdbx_description
1 polymer ?
#
loop_
_entity_poly.entity_id
_entity_poly.type
_entity_poly.pdbx_seq_one_letter_code
_entity_poly.pdbx_strand_id
1 'polypeptide(L)'
;MPHASPWPAPTADEYQRAVLRARSDLHTHVHTAAEAPCPAGTRTLTVRPDVWASWRRSLESLHTDPAGPCAPEDVLDEDSLRDARLAHAFHQVLPLLRTRLVEPASDAGLLVALGDARGRLLWVEGTVPVRSRAESMGFLPGADWSEASMGTSAPALALATRRSTQVVGAEHFAEAVHPWSCSAVPVTDPVTGNTLGVIDITGDTDAVAPLVLPLLESTAREVHDELRRLRDGGRHPGQGASAAWLAVTGRRHPALVHAGVRRELSNRHAELLVLLQEHPSGVSAAELAEDLHGTAGADGTVRAELVRVRKALVGAFGEDGASVTLASRPYRLEGRLDGDVHAVRRALAAGDVAAVLEVYAGHVLPDSEAPGIVRLRDRLHAHVREVVLEHGTWEQMWAFAQLSEAAEDERVLTEVLRAAPCDSPVRAEVVLRLEALEDSAA
;
A
#
# COMPACT_ATOMS: atom_id res chain seq x y z
N MET A 1 5.89 10.18 29.49
CA MET A 1 7.21 10.77 29.77
C MET A 1 7.42 11.86 28.73
N PRO A 2 7.71 13.13 29.09
CA PRO A 2 8.00 14.14 28.09
C PRO A 2 9.25 13.73 27.33
N HIS A 3 9.17 13.70 26.00
CA HIS A 3 10.32 13.48 25.13
C HIS A 3 11.31 14.61 25.35
N ALA A 4 12.48 14.29 25.91
CA ALA A 4 13.56 15.25 25.98
C ALA A 4 13.93 15.62 24.52
N SER A 5 13.99 16.91 24.23
CA SER A 5 14.53 17.41 22.98
C SER A 5 15.86 16.68 22.68
N PRO A 6 16.12 16.19 21.48
CA PRO A 6 17.39 15.53 21.13
C PRO A 6 18.59 16.49 21.19
N TRP A 7 18.35 17.78 21.41
CA TRP A 7 19.36 18.82 21.51
C TRP A 7 19.73 19.05 22.97
N PRO A 8 20.86 18.48 23.44
CA PRO A 8 21.45 19.01 24.66
C PRO A 8 21.99 20.42 24.37
N ALA A 9 21.61 21.41 25.18
CA ALA A 9 22.38 22.66 25.14
C ALA A 9 23.85 22.33 25.48
N PRO A 10 24.72 22.43 24.59
CA PRO A 10 25.26 23.48 23.78
C PRO A 10 25.05 23.21 22.27
N THR A 11 25.54 24.03 21.38
CA THR A 11 25.19 24.13 19.97
C THR A 11 25.16 22.80 19.20
N ALA A 12 24.33 22.73 18.15
CA ALA A 12 24.24 21.56 17.25
C ALA A 12 25.61 21.08 16.73
N ASP A 13 26.50 22.02 16.41
CA ASP A 13 27.87 21.73 15.94
C ASP A 13 28.77 21.06 16.97
N GLU A 14 28.59 21.40 18.27
CA GLU A 14 29.34 20.75 19.35
C GLU A 14 28.86 19.31 19.57
N TYR A 15 27.58 19.06 19.43
CA TYR A 15 27.01 17.72 19.45
C TYR A 15 27.56 16.88 18.27
N GLN A 16 27.49 17.39 17.03
CA GLN A 16 28.01 16.67 15.86
C GLN A 16 29.50 16.35 16.00
N ARG A 17 30.31 17.29 16.50
CA ARG A 17 31.74 17.03 16.79
C ARG A 17 31.98 15.96 17.86
N ALA A 18 31.10 15.89 18.87
CA ALA A 18 31.16 14.84 19.89
C ALA A 18 30.77 13.46 19.34
N VAL A 19 29.75 13.43 18.48
CA VAL A 19 29.28 12.22 17.77
C VAL A 19 30.41 11.66 16.87
N LEU A 20 31.07 12.51 16.08
CA LEU A 20 32.20 12.11 15.23
C LEU A 20 33.38 11.56 16.03
N ARG A 21 33.71 12.15 17.19
CA ARG A 21 34.76 11.62 18.08
C ARG A 21 34.37 10.26 18.64
N ALA A 22 33.16 10.13 19.17
CA ALA A 22 32.68 8.86 19.71
C ALA A 22 32.67 7.73 18.66
N ARG A 23 32.37 8.06 17.41
CA ARG A 23 32.43 7.14 16.28
C ARG A 23 33.87 6.70 15.98
N SER A 24 34.82 7.63 15.95
CA SER A 24 36.24 7.32 15.76
C SER A 24 36.78 6.41 16.87
N ASP A 25 36.38 6.67 18.12
CA ASP A 25 36.73 5.84 19.27
C ASP A 25 36.14 4.42 19.14
N LEU A 26 34.89 4.30 18.69
CA LEU A 26 34.23 3.01 18.50
C LEU A 26 34.96 2.17 17.43
N HIS A 27 35.33 2.77 16.28
CA HIS A 27 36.09 2.08 15.25
C HIS A 27 37.45 1.59 15.72
N THR A 28 38.15 2.38 16.56
CA THR A 28 39.45 2.04 17.10
C THR A 28 39.39 0.88 18.11
N HIS A 29 38.27 0.73 18.82
CA HIS A 29 38.10 -0.22 19.90
C HIS A 29 37.30 -1.49 19.55
N VAL A 30 36.71 -1.58 18.36
CA VAL A 30 35.92 -2.76 17.92
C VAL A 30 36.73 -4.07 17.96
N HIS A 31 38.04 -4.00 17.77
CA HIS A 31 38.92 -5.18 17.86
C HIS A 31 39.29 -5.59 19.30
N THR A 32 38.92 -4.81 20.32
CA THR A 32 39.37 -5.05 21.71
C THR A 32 38.28 -5.12 22.77
N ALA A 33 37.02 -4.81 22.46
CA ALA A 33 35.96 -4.73 23.49
C ALA A 33 34.59 -5.18 23.02
N ALA A 34 34.32 -6.49 23.17
CA ALA A 34 32.95 -7.04 23.09
C ALA A 34 32.01 -6.49 24.19
N GLU A 35 32.51 -5.74 25.17
CA GLU A 35 31.77 -5.27 26.34
C GLU A 35 32.09 -3.82 26.76
N ALA A 36 32.46 -2.92 25.85
CA ALA A 36 32.69 -1.53 26.28
C ALA A 36 31.34 -0.87 26.65
N PRO A 37 31.11 -0.52 27.92
CA PRO A 37 29.93 0.26 28.31
C PRO A 37 30.04 1.63 27.67
N CYS A 38 28.89 2.22 27.31
CA CYS A 38 28.80 3.64 26.95
C CYS A 38 29.60 4.45 27.99
N PRO A 39 30.58 5.30 27.59
CA PRO A 39 31.47 5.96 28.54
C PRO A 39 30.67 6.83 29.53
N ALA A 40 30.42 6.29 30.70
CA ALA A 40 29.79 7.00 31.80
C ALA A 40 30.87 7.72 32.60
N GLY A 41 30.90 9.00 32.50
CA GLY A 41 31.67 9.83 33.43
C GLY A 41 32.51 10.93 32.81
N THR A 42 32.04 12.06 32.98
CA THR A 42 32.37 13.48 32.77
C THR A 42 31.34 14.14 31.87
N ARG A 43 30.98 15.39 32.13
CA ARG A 43 30.02 16.24 31.38
C ARG A 43 30.33 16.36 29.87
N THR A 44 30.61 15.24 29.24
CA THR A 44 30.84 15.06 27.81
C THR A 44 29.52 14.70 27.17
N LEU A 45 29.17 15.43 26.14
CA LEU A 45 28.07 15.12 25.22
C LEU A 45 28.18 13.65 24.81
N THR A 46 27.30 12.79 25.32
CA THR A 46 27.30 11.37 24.99
C THR A 46 26.33 11.12 23.83
N VAL A 47 26.74 10.27 22.89
CA VAL A 47 25.83 9.75 21.85
C VAL A 47 24.63 9.11 22.51
N ARG A 48 23.46 9.26 21.92
CA ARG A 48 22.24 8.66 22.43
C ARG A 48 22.38 7.14 22.52
N PRO A 49 21.86 6.50 23.59
CA PRO A 49 22.04 5.08 23.81
C PRO A 49 21.50 4.18 22.70
N ASP A 50 20.38 4.59 22.06
CA ASP A 50 19.75 3.90 20.95
C ASP A 50 20.61 3.95 19.67
N VAL A 51 21.21 5.11 19.36
CA VAL A 51 22.15 5.27 18.27
C VAL A 51 23.43 4.46 18.52
N TRP A 52 23.95 4.51 19.74
CA TRP A 52 25.14 3.73 20.10
C TRP A 52 24.90 2.21 19.94
N ALA A 53 23.77 1.73 20.41
CA ALA A 53 23.39 0.31 20.29
C ALA A 53 23.22 -0.08 18.79
N SER A 54 22.66 0.80 17.97
CA SER A 54 22.51 0.62 16.53
C SER A 54 23.86 0.57 15.83
N TRP A 55 24.80 1.48 16.15
CA TRP A 55 26.15 1.45 15.60
C TRP A 55 26.87 0.12 15.86
N ARG A 56 26.73 -0.41 17.06
CA ARG A 56 27.30 -1.72 17.39
C ARG A 56 26.75 -2.84 16.54
N ARG A 57 25.41 -2.91 16.38
CA ARG A 57 24.78 -3.88 15.48
C ARG A 57 25.21 -3.69 14.03
N SER A 58 25.32 -2.46 13.58
CA SER A 58 25.79 -2.13 12.24
C SER A 58 27.22 -2.59 11.98
N LEU A 59 28.12 -2.43 12.95
CA LEU A 59 29.49 -2.93 12.88
C LEU A 59 29.60 -4.45 12.87
N GLU A 60 28.70 -5.13 13.58
CA GLU A 60 28.64 -6.60 13.62
C GLU A 60 28.09 -7.21 12.32
N SER A 61 27.14 -6.52 11.67
CA SER A 61 26.43 -7.01 10.47
C SER A 61 27.06 -6.56 9.16
N LEU A 62 27.57 -5.32 9.11
CA LEU A 62 28.18 -4.75 7.93
C LEU A 62 29.68 -5.00 7.92
N HIS A 63 30.13 -5.80 6.97
CA HIS A 63 31.58 -6.00 6.72
C HIS A 63 32.18 -4.86 5.87
N THR A 64 31.43 -3.76 5.68
CA THR A 64 31.73 -2.64 4.78
C THR A 64 32.33 -1.47 5.56
N ASP A 65 33.31 -0.80 4.97
CA ASP A 65 33.86 0.45 5.49
C ASP A 65 32.76 1.54 5.48
N PRO A 66 32.42 2.17 6.61
CA PRO A 66 31.47 3.27 6.69
C PRO A 66 31.82 4.48 5.81
N ALA A 67 33.08 4.64 5.46
CA ALA A 67 33.60 5.65 4.53
C ALA A 67 33.50 5.22 3.05
N GLY A 68 33.10 3.96 2.81
CA GLY A 68 32.93 3.41 1.47
C GLY A 68 31.74 4.02 0.71
N PRO A 69 31.59 3.70 -0.58
CA PRO A 69 30.46 4.17 -1.36
C PRO A 69 29.15 3.64 -0.75
N CYS A 70 28.26 4.56 -0.40
CA CYS A 70 26.94 4.26 0.09
C CYS A 70 26.04 3.91 -1.12
N ALA A 71 25.99 2.63 -1.47
CA ALA A 71 25.06 2.13 -2.48
C ALA A 71 24.42 0.86 -1.93
N PRO A 72 23.08 0.80 -1.82
CA PRO A 72 22.41 -0.44 -1.48
C PRO A 72 22.73 -1.49 -2.54
N GLU A 73 23.22 -2.66 -2.11
CA GLU A 73 23.59 -3.76 -3.01
C GLU A 73 22.38 -4.40 -3.68
N ASP A 74 21.19 -4.27 -3.07
CA ASP A 74 19.94 -4.85 -3.54
C ASP A 74 18.89 -3.75 -3.77
N VAL A 75 18.59 -3.50 -5.03
CA VAL A 75 17.53 -2.59 -5.47
C VAL A 75 16.53 -3.37 -6.32
N LEU A 76 15.25 -3.33 -5.96
CA LEU A 76 14.21 -3.98 -6.76
C LEU A 76 14.15 -3.38 -8.17
N ASP A 77 13.98 -4.23 -9.16
CA ASP A 77 13.59 -3.81 -10.50
C ASP A 77 12.18 -3.17 -10.50
N GLU A 78 11.82 -2.53 -11.60
CA GLU A 78 10.58 -1.75 -11.69
C GLU A 78 9.32 -2.61 -11.54
N ASP A 79 9.32 -3.83 -12.04
CA ASP A 79 8.18 -4.73 -11.95
C ASP A 79 8.01 -5.27 -10.53
N SER A 80 9.10 -5.73 -9.91
CA SER A 80 9.11 -6.19 -8.51
C SER A 80 8.72 -5.07 -7.53
N LEU A 81 9.16 -3.84 -7.78
CA LEU A 81 8.78 -2.69 -6.97
C LEU A 81 7.29 -2.36 -7.13
N ARG A 82 6.75 -2.44 -8.35
CA ARG A 82 5.32 -2.23 -8.62
C ARG A 82 4.48 -3.25 -7.86
N ASP A 83 4.85 -4.51 -7.93
CA ASP A 83 4.15 -5.60 -7.25
C ASP A 83 4.22 -5.43 -5.72
N ALA A 84 5.39 -5.08 -5.18
CA ALA A 84 5.57 -4.79 -3.77
C ALA A 84 4.68 -3.62 -3.30
N ARG A 85 4.58 -2.54 -4.08
CA ARG A 85 3.71 -1.41 -3.80
C ARG A 85 2.24 -1.79 -3.79
N LEU A 86 1.78 -2.53 -4.80
CA LEU A 86 0.38 -2.95 -4.91
C LEU A 86 -0.03 -3.90 -3.78
N ALA A 87 0.89 -4.74 -3.32
CA ALA A 87 0.65 -5.67 -2.22
C ALA A 87 0.71 -5.00 -0.83
N HIS A 88 1.32 -3.82 -0.71
CA HIS A 88 1.58 -3.20 0.58
C HIS A 88 0.39 -2.39 1.09
N ALA A 89 0.14 -2.43 2.41
CA ALA A 89 -0.97 -1.70 3.03
C ALA A 89 -0.91 -0.17 2.81
N PHE A 90 0.29 0.41 2.68
CA PHE A 90 0.45 1.83 2.38
C PHE A 90 -0.18 2.25 1.05
N HIS A 91 -0.30 1.34 0.08
CA HIS A 91 -0.98 1.63 -1.18
C HIS A 91 -2.41 2.16 -0.97
N GLN A 92 -3.13 1.59 0.00
CA GLN A 92 -4.52 1.95 0.30
C GLN A 92 -4.66 3.33 0.96
N VAL A 93 -3.63 3.76 1.69
CA VAL A 93 -3.62 5.04 2.43
C VAL A 93 -2.70 6.09 1.80
N LEU A 94 -2.19 5.81 0.60
CA LEU A 94 -1.28 6.72 -0.10
C LEU A 94 -1.89 8.13 -0.34
N PRO A 95 -3.17 8.29 -0.72
CA PRO A 95 -3.79 9.60 -0.85
C PRO A 95 -3.77 10.41 0.46
N LEU A 96 -4.07 9.77 1.60
CA LEU A 96 -3.96 10.37 2.92
C LEU A 96 -2.53 10.83 3.22
N LEU A 97 -1.55 9.95 2.99
CA LEU A 97 -0.13 10.24 3.22
C LEU A 97 0.36 11.40 2.34
N ARG A 98 -0.08 11.45 1.08
CA ARG A 98 0.29 12.55 0.18
C ARG A 98 -0.21 13.89 0.67
N THR A 99 -1.50 14.00 0.99
CA THR A 99 -2.09 15.26 1.45
C THR A 99 -1.57 15.69 2.82
N ARG A 100 -1.39 14.75 3.74
CA ARG A 100 -1.01 15.07 5.13
C ARG A 100 0.48 15.31 5.33
N LEU A 101 1.30 14.68 4.50
CA LEU A 101 2.74 14.62 4.74
C LEU A 101 3.57 15.02 3.53
N VAL A 102 3.32 14.41 2.35
CA VAL A 102 4.17 14.62 1.17
C VAL A 102 4.09 16.04 0.65
N GLU A 103 2.88 16.59 0.49
CA GLU A 103 2.69 17.95 0.01
C GLU A 103 3.35 18.97 0.94
N PRO A 104 3.07 19.01 2.26
CA PRO A 104 3.72 19.96 3.17
C PRO A 104 5.23 19.78 3.27
N ALA A 105 5.74 18.52 3.25
CA ALA A 105 7.17 18.24 3.27
C ALA A 105 7.87 18.72 2.00
N SER A 106 7.23 18.53 0.84
CA SER A 106 7.76 19.01 -0.45
C SER A 106 7.87 20.51 -0.50
N ASP A 107 6.86 21.23 0.02
CA ASP A 107 6.88 22.71 0.13
C ASP A 107 8.00 23.20 1.05
N ALA A 108 8.35 22.41 2.07
CA ALA A 108 9.47 22.67 2.98
C ALA A 108 10.83 22.21 2.44
N GLY A 109 10.91 21.66 1.22
CA GLY A 109 12.14 21.12 0.64
C GLY A 109 12.63 19.81 1.27
N LEU A 110 11.72 19.06 1.87
CA LEU A 110 11.98 17.78 2.52
C LEU A 110 11.50 16.61 1.63
N LEU A 111 11.97 15.40 1.94
CA LEU A 111 11.53 14.14 1.34
C LEU A 111 10.67 13.36 2.33
N VAL A 112 9.71 12.61 1.79
CA VAL A 112 8.98 11.58 2.51
C VAL A 112 9.32 10.23 1.91
N ALA A 113 9.73 9.28 2.75
CA ALA A 113 9.93 7.90 2.34
C ALA A 113 8.98 6.97 3.11
N LEU A 114 8.47 5.96 2.41
CA LEU A 114 7.66 4.90 2.98
C LEU A 114 8.39 3.58 2.74
N GLY A 115 8.81 2.94 3.82
CA GLY A 115 9.49 1.64 3.79
C GLY A 115 8.59 0.51 4.29
N ASP A 116 8.85 -0.70 3.82
CA ASP A 116 8.21 -1.91 4.35
C ASP A 116 8.78 -2.32 5.72
N ALA A 117 8.25 -3.40 6.30
CA ALA A 117 8.69 -3.93 7.59
C ALA A 117 10.15 -4.46 7.60
N ARG A 118 10.76 -4.64 6.43
CA ARG A 118 12.15 -5.08 6.27
C ARG A 118 13.12 -3.93 6.05
N GLY A 119 12.60 -2.71 5.86
CA GLY A 119 13.40 -1.50 5.60
C GLY A 119 13.57 -1.18 4.12
N ARG A 120 12.90 -1.89 3.21
CA ARG A 120 12.93 -1.59 1.78
C ARG A 120 12.07 -0.38 1.49
N LEU A 121 12.64 0.64 0.84
CA LEU A 121 11.91 1.84 0.44
C LEU A 121 10.97 1.53 -0.71
N LEU A 122 9.68 1.69 -0.50
CA LEU A 122 8.66 1.48 -1.53
C LEU A 122 8.32 2.78 -2.26
N TRP A 123 8.23 3.89 -1.54
CA TRP A 123 8.01 5.23 -2.10
C TRP A 123 9.03 6.20 -1.53
N VAL A 124 9.52 7.10 -2.40
CA VAL A 124 10.34 8.26 -2.04
C VAL A 124 9.76 9.45 -2.81
N GLU A 125 9.08 10.34 -2.10
CA GLU A 125 8.35 11.45 -2.70
C GLU A 125 8.88 12.79 -2.18
N GLY A 126 8.87 13.81 -3.05
CA GLY A 126 9.36 15.16 -2.82
C GLY A 126 9.72 15.86 -4.10
N THR A 127 10.25 17.08 -4.03
CA THR A 127 10.63 17.82 -5.23
C THR A 127 11.80 17.16 -5.98
N VAL A 128 11.84 17.34 -7.30
CA VAL A 128 12.86 16.71 -8.16
C VAL A 128 14.31 17.01 -7.68
N PRO A 129 14.69 18.25 -7.33
CA PRO A 129 16.06 18.53 -6.90
C PRO A 129 16.46 17.77 -5.62
N VAL A 130 15.54 17.66 -4.66
CA VAL A 130 15.83 17.01 -3.38
C VAL A 130 15.89 15.48 -3.57
N ARG A 131 15.01 14.91 -4.41
CA ARG A 131 15.07 13.47 -4.78
C ARG A 131 16.38 13.12 -5.47
N SER A 132 16.78 13.87 -6.50
CA SER A 132 18.05 13.60 -7.20
C SER A 132 19.27 13.67 -6.28
N ARG A 133 19.26 14.57 -5.29
CA ARG A 133 20.29 14.62 -4.26
C ARG A 133 20.27 13.38 -3.36
N ALA A 134 19.08 12.88 -2.98
CA ALA A 134 18.92 11.68 -2.16
C ALA A 134 19.31 10.40 -2.94
N GLU A 135 18.99 10.33 -4.22
CA GLU A 135 19.38 9.22 -5.11
C GLU A 135 20.92 9.05 -5.17
N SER A 136 21.69 10.16 -5.08
CA SER A 136 23.13 10.08 -5.05
C SER A 136 23.72 9.36 -3.82
N MET A 137 22.94 9.23 -2.74
CA MET A 137 23.32 8.42 -1.56
C MET A 137 22.59 7.05 -1.52
N GLY A 138 21.96 6.63 -2.62
CA GLY A 138 21.20 5.38 -2.69
C GLY A 138 19.82 5.43 -2.03
N PHE A 139 19.29 6.60 -1.66
CA PHE A 139 17.96 6.76 -1.09
C PHE A 139 16.92 6.89 -2.21
N LEU A 140 16.52 5.73 -2.75
CA LEU A 140 15.62 5.64 -3.90
C LEU A 140 14.62 4.50 -3.75
N PRO A 141 13.51 4.54 -4.49
CA PRO A 141 12.53 3.45 -4.45
C PRO A 141 13.15 2.10 -4.84
N GLY A 142 12.82 1.06 -4.10
CA GLY A 142 13.34 -0.30 -4.29
C GLY A 142 14.61 -0.60 -3.51
N ALA A 143 15.28 0.40 -2.95
CA ALA A 143 16.52 0.23 -2.20
C ALA A 143 16.28 -0.35 -0.79
N ASP A 144 17.17 -1.22 -0.33
CA ASP A 144 17.17 -1.76 1.03
C ASP A 144 17.88 -0.81 2.00
N TRP A 145 17.12 -0.18 2.89
CA TRP A 145 17.58 0.72 3.95
C TRP A 145 17.43 0.11 5.34
N SER A 146 17.48 -1.22 5.42
CA SER A 146 17.56 -1.93 6.71
C SER A 146 18.89 -1.65 7.42
N GLU A 147 18.92 -1.91 8.73
CA GLU A 147 20.15 -1.79 9.53
C GLU A 147 21.26 -2.75 9.06
N ALA A 148 20.85 -3.89 8.48
CA ALA A 148 21.78 -4.87 7.92
C ALA A 148 22.41 -4.44 6.59
N SER A 149 21.76 -3.57 5.81
CA SER A 149 22.24 -3.08 4.51
C SER A 149 22.96 -1.74 4.62
N MET A 150 22.37 -0.77 5.30
CA MET A 150 22.85 0.62 5.32
C MET A 150 23.37 1.07 6.71
N GLY A 151 23.25 0.21 7.71
CA GLY A 151 23.56 0.55 9.09
C GLY A 151 22.54 1.50 9.71
N THR A 152 23.00 2.26 10.71
CA THR A 152 22.16 3.19 11.47
C THR A 152 21.61 4.29 10.58
N SER A 153 20.29 4.31 10.44
CA SER A 153 19.51 5.37 9.82
C SER A 153 18.18 5.52 10.59
N ALA A 154 17.42 6.59 10.38
CA ALA A 154 16.16 6.76 11.10
C ALA A 154 15.13 5.66 10.74
N PRO A 155 14.91 5.29 9.46
CA PRO A 155 14.05 4.17 9.11
C PRO A 155 14.49 2.85 9.76
N ALA A 156 15.76 2.50 9.68
CA ALA A 156 16.32 1.27 10.26
C ALA A 156 16.16 1.23 11.79
N LEU A 157 16.50 2.33 12.46
CA LEU A 157 16.42 2.43 13.92
C LEU A 157 14.97 2.40 14.41
N ALA A 158 14.04 3.06 13.70
CA ALA A 158 12.61 3.02 14.02
C ALA A 158 12.04 1.60 13.91
N LEU A 159 12.40 0.85 12.88
CA LEU A 159 11.99 -0.55 12.70
C LEU A 159 12.60 -1.47 13.79
N ALA A 160 13.90 -1.33 14.06
CA ALA A 160 14.61 -2.15 15.04
C ALA A 160 14.10 -1.92 16.48
N THR A 161 13.80 -0.68 16.84
CA THR A 161 13.36 -0.31 18.20
C THR A 161 11.83 -0.31 18.35
N ARG A 162 11.09 -0.33 17.25
CA ARG A 162 9.63 -0.11 17.18
C ARG A 162 9.18 1.18 17.85
N ARG A 163 10.00 2.23 17.73
CA ARG A 163 9.77 3.55 18.33
C ARG A 163 10.03 4.65 17.32
N SER A 164 9.32 5.74 17.48
CA SER A 164 9.63 6.98 16.78
C SER A 164 11.06 7.43 17.11
N THR A 165 11.81 7.83 16.11
CA THR A 165 13.21 8.20 16.27
C THR A 165 13.62 9.32 15.31
N GLN A 166 14.69 9.99 15.68
CA GLN A 166 15.40 10.94 14.81
C GLN A 166 16.86 10.53 14.74
N VAL A 167 17.48 10.68 13.59
CA VAL A 167 18.93 10.46 13.39
C VAL A 167 19.48 11.69 12.70
N VAL A 168 20.50 12.31 13.31
CA VAL A 168 20.97 13.66 12.95
C VAL A 168 22.41 13.62 12.47
N GLY A 169 22.64 13.96 11.20
CA GLY A 169 23.97 14.14 10.66
C GLY A 169 24.89 12.94 10.89
N ALA A 170 25.98 13.12 11.62
CA ALA A 170 26.97 12.08 11.90
C ALA A 170 26.50 10.91 12.78
N GLU A 171 25.26 10.92 13.28
CA GLU A 171 24.65 9.75 13.90
C GLU A 171 24.35 8.64 12.89
N HIS A 172 24.18 8.98 11.60
CA HIS A 172 24.07 7.97 10.53
C HIS A 172 25.34 7.14 10.42
N PHE A 173 25.19 5.85 10.14
CA PHE A 173 26.34 4.96 10.01
C PHE A 173 27.17 5.25 8.78
N ALA A 174 26.55 5.43 7.62
CA ALA A 174 27.23 5.73 6.37
C ALA A 174 27.59 7.23 6.28
N GLU A 175 28.87 7.56 5.98
CA GLU A 175 29.34 8.95 5.92
C GLU A 175 28.67 9.78 4.82
N ALA A 176 28.30 9.15 3.70
CA ALA A 176 27.57 9.80 2.62
C ALA A 176 26.19 10.35 3.07
N VAL A 177 25.64 9.84 4.17
CA VAL A 177 24.35 10.27 4.74
C VAL A 177 24.51 11.39 5.78
N HIS A 178 25.73 11.73 6.22
CA HIS A 178 25.96 12.78 7.23
C HIS A 178 25.42 14.18 6.87
N PRO A 179 25.33 14.59 5.58
CA PRO A 179 24.65 15.85 5.22
C PRO A 179 23.14 15.86 5.48
N TRP A 180 22.57 14.72 5.86
CA TRP A 180 21.13 14.54 6.04
C TRP A 180 20.76 14.32 7.50
N SER A 181 19.54 14.68 7.82
CA SER A 181 18.88 14.38 9.10
C SER A 181 17.51 13.79 8.80
N CYS A 182 17.08 12.85 9.61
CA CYS A 182 15.87 12.09 9.36
C CYS A 182 15.04 11.91 10.63
N SER A 183 13.72 11.92 10.45
CA SER A 183 12.74 11.57 11.47
C SER A 183 11.88 10.42 10.97
N ALA A 184 11.77 9.35 11.73
CA ALA A 184 11.03 8.17 11.32
C ALA A 184 10.10 7.65 12.43
N VAL A 185 8.95 7.12 11.99
CA VAL A 185 7.98 6.45 12.87
C VAL A 185 7.57 5.10 12.30
N PRO A 186 7.54 4.03 13.10
CA PRO A 186 7.04 2.74 12.67
C PRO A 186 5.51 2.78 12.57
N VAL A 187 4.97 2.10 11.59
CA VAL A 187 3.52 1.90 11.42
C VAL A 187 3.19 0.44 11.70
N THR A 188 2.19 0.21 12.53
CA THR A 188 1.76 -1.13 12.92
C THR A 188 0.40 -1.47 12.30
N ASP A 189 0.21 -2.75 12.05
CA ASP A 189 -1.07 -3.31 11.63
C ASP A 189 -2.11 -3.19 12.75
N PRO A 190 -3.27 -2.54 12.50
CA PRO A 190 -4.28 -2.31 13.53
C PRO A 190 -4.93 -3.58 14.11
N VAL A 191 -4.77 -4.73 13.45
CA VAL A 191 -5.38 -5.99 13.87
C VAL A 191 -4.36 -6.91 14.53
N THR A 192 -3.19 -7.06 13.89
CA THR A 192 -2.18 -8.02 14.34
C THR A 192 -1.13 -7.40 15.27
N GLY A 193 -1.01 -6.06 15.30
CA GLY A 193 0.04 -5.34 16.02
C GLY A 193 1.44 -5.48 15.40
N ASN A 194 1.56 -6.22 14.30
CA ASN A 194 2.84 -6.38 13.60
C ASN A 194 3.26 -5.08 12.92
N THR A 195 4.57 -4.83 12.84
CA THR A 195 5.09 -3.72 12.07
C THR A 195 4.76 -3.91 10.59
N LEU A 196 4.05 -2.96 9.99
CA LEU A 196 3.79 -2.90 8.55
C LEU A 196 4.96 -2.27 7.80
N GLY A 197 5.56 -1.25 8.39
CA GLY A 197 6.62 -0.50 7.76
C GLY A 197 6.97 0.75 8.55
N VAL A 198 7.55 1.71 7.87
CA VAL A 198 8.06 2.96 8.44
C VAL A 198 7.67 4.15 7.55
N ILE A 199 7.34 5.26 8.18
CA ILE A 199 7.22 6.58 7.52
C ILE A 199 8.40 7.42 7.96
N ASP A 200 9.10 8.01 7.02
CA ASP A 200 10.30 8.81 7.26
C ASP A 200 10.22 10.17 6.57
N ILE A 201 10.71 11.20 7.25
CA ILE A 201 11.01 12.52 6.67
C ILE A 201 12.52 12.71 6.68
N THR A 202 13.08 12.97 5.50
CA THR A 202 14.52 13.16 5.27
C THR A 202 14.78 14.54 4.67
N GLY A 203 15.81 15.22 5.17
CA GLY A 203 16.23 16.53 4.70
C GLY A 203 17.49 17.01 5.39
N ASP A 204 17.61 18.33 5.53
CA ASP A 204 18.63 18.95 6.39
C ASP A 204 18.16 19.00 7.85
N THR A 205 18.58 19.99 8.62
CA THR A 205 18.19 20.16 10.02
C THR A 205 16.69 20.37 10.23
N ASP A 206 15.96 20.81 9.21
CA ASP A 206 14.52 21.03 9.29
C ASP A 206 13.76 19.70 9.38
N ALA A 207 14.31 18.61 8.86
CA ALA A 207 13.73 17.27 9.00
C ALA A 207 13.68 16.76 10.46
N VAL A 208 14.41 17.39 11.37
CA VAL A 208 14.43 17.08 12.81
C VAL A 208 13.93 18.24 13.68
N ALA A 209 13.28 19.23 13.07
CA ALA A 209 12.65 20.32 13.79
C ALA A 209 11.62 19.80 14.82
N PRO A 210 11.39 20.53 15.94
CA PRO A 210 10.60 20.02 17.08
C PRO A 210 9.19 19.53 16.74
N LEU A 211 8.59 20.04 15.66
CA LEU A 211 7.22 19.68 15.25
C LEU A 211 7.16 18.48 14.29
N VAL A 212 8.28 18.06 13.69
CA VAL A 212 8.30 17.00 12.67
C VAL A 212 7.92 15.64 13.27
N LEU A 213 8.54 15.26 14.38
CA LEU A 213 8.22 13.97 15.01
C LEU A 213 6.76 13.87 15.51
N PRO A 214 6.21 14.88 16.21
CA PRO A 214 4.78 14.91 16.52
C PRO A 214 3.85 14.85 15.31
N LEU A 215 4.22 15.50 14.18
CA LEU A 215 3.47 15.42 12.93
C LEU A 215 3.48 14.00 12.37
N LEU A 216 4.66 13.35 12.31
CA LEU A 216 4.78 11.97 11.88
C LEU A 216 3.98 11.02 12.75
N GLU A 217 4.04 11.16 14.07
CA GLU A 217 3.28 10.34 15.02
C GLU A 217 1.76 10.55 14.87
N SER A 218 1.32 11.77 14.59
CA SER A 218 -0.08 12.05 14.30
C SER A 218 -0.51 11.41 13.01
N THR A 219 0.29 11.54 11.95
CA THR A 219 0.00 10.95 10.64
C THR A 219 0.00 9.41 10.72
N ALA A 220 0.93 8.80 11.48
CA ALA A 220 0.95 7.35 11.69
C ALA A 220 -0.31 6.85 12.40
N ARG A 221 -0.86 7.62 13.35
CA ARG A 221 -2.17 7.33 13.99
C ARG A 221 -3.32 7.45 13.00
N GLU A 222 -3.34 8.51 12.18
CA GLU A 222 -4.36 8.66 11.13
C GLU A 222 -4.30 7.50 10.12
N VAL A 223 -3.10 7.08 9.70
CA VAL A 223 -2.88 5.90 8.84
C VAL A 223 -3.41 4.62 9.51
N HIS A 224 -3.09 4.42 10.80
CA HIS A 224 -3.58 3.28 11.57
C HIS A 224 -5.13 3.26 11.62
N ASP A 225 -5.75 4.41 11.89
CA ASP A 225 -7.20 4.55 11.97
C ASP A 225 -7.85 4.35 10.59
N GLU A 226 -7.21 4.82 9.51
CA GLU A 226 -7.68 4.63 8.14
C GLU A 226 -7.57 3.16 7.71
N LEU A 227 -6.43 2.52 7.95
CA LEU A 227 -6.28 1.08 7.70
C LEU A 227 -7.28 0.24 8.49
N ARG A 228 -7.60 0.66 9.72
CA ARG A 228 -8.66 0.06 10.52
C ARG A 228 -10.03 0.28 9.88
N ARG A 229 -10.36 1.51 9.46
CA ARG A 229 -11.60 1.84 8.76
C ARG A 229 -11.72 1.08 7.44
N LEU A 230 -10.68 1.01 6.63
CA LEU A 230 -10.65 0.25 5.38
C LEU A 230 -10.85 -1.25 5.62
N ARG A 231 -10.34 -1.78 6.70
CA ARG A 231 -10.60 -3.17 7.13
C ARG A 231 -11.97 -3.35 7.75
N ASP A 232 -12.43 -2.39 8.52
CA ASP A 232 -13.76 -2.40 9.15
C ASP A 232 -14.84 -1.97 8.14
N GLY A 233 -14.54 -1.07 7.19
CA GLY A 233 -15.40 -0.66 6.07
C GLY A 233 -15.49 -1.71 4.96
N GLY A 234 -14.50 -2.58 4.84
CA GLY A 234 -14.64 -3.89 4.18
C GLY A 234 -15.50 -4.88 4.96
N ARG A 235 -15.86 -4.54 6.18
CA ARG A 235 -16.93 -5.16 6.96
C ARG A 235 -18.22 -4.37 6.74
N HIS A 236 -18.96 -4.70 5.70
CA HIS A 236 -20.37 -4.34 5.69
C HIS A 236 -21.04 -4.76 7.01
N PRO A 237 -21.93 -3.93 7.58
CA PRO A 237 -22.64 -4.29 8.80
C PRO A 237 -23.36 -5.63 8.59
N GLY A 238 -22.87 -6.68 9.25
CA GLY A 238 -23.40 -8.05 9.16
C GLY A 238 -22.36 -9.15 8.88
N GLN A 239 -21.05 -8.84 8.70
CA GLN A 239 -20.02 -9.87 8.48
C GLN A 239 -19.16 -10.09 9.74
N GLY A 240 -19.33 -11.26 10.35
CA GLY A 240 -18.40 -11.78 11.35
C GLY A 240 -17.00 -12.02 10.76
N ALA A 241 -15.98 -12.06 11.58
CA ALA A 241 -14.57 -12.19 11.23
C ALA A 241 -14.18 -13.43 10.38
N SER A 242 -15.12 -14.21 9.88
CA SER A 242 -14.96 -15.49 9.17
C SER A 242 -15.61 -15.53 7.77
N ALA A 243 -16.06 -14.41 7.21
CA ALA A 243 -16.70 -14.45 5.88
C ALA A 243 -15.65 -14.51 4.76
N ALA A 244 -15.82 -15.46 3.84
CA ALA A 244 -15.04 -15.55 2.63
C ALA A 244 -15.45 -14.46 1.63
N TRP A 245 -14.46 -13.87 0.93
CA TRP A 245 -14.66 -12.79 -0.02
C TRP A 245 -14.04 -13.12 -1.37
N LEU A 246 -14.79 -12.90 -2.45
CA LEU A 246 -14.33 -13.04 -3.83
C LEU A 246 -14.07 -11.66 -4.44
N ALA A 247 -12.81 -11.37 -4.76
CA ALA A 247 -12.35 -10.11 -5.34
C ALA A 247 -12.10 -10.29 -6.84
N VAL A 248 -12.93 -9.64 -7.70
CA VAL A 248 -12.93 -9.81 -9.17
C VAL A 248 -13.10 -8.51 -9.95
N THR A 249 -13.51 -7.38 -9.32
CA THR A 249 -13.69 -6.09 -10.03
C THR A 249 -12.35 -5.37 -10.23
N GLY A 250 -12.10 -4.86 -11.44
CA GLY A 250 -10.89 -4.12 -11.80
C GLY A 250 -9.58 -4.90 -11.63
N ARG A 251 -9.63 -6.23 -11.62
CA ARG A 251 -8.48 -7.07 -11.29
C ARG A 251 -8.16 -8.05 -12.40
N ARG A 252 -6.91 -8.04 -12.86
CA ARG A 252 -6.36 -9.07 -13.75
C ARG A 252 -6.12 -10.39 -12.99
N HIS A 253 -5.79 -10.30 -11.71
CA HIS A 253 -5.56 -11.46 -10.83
C HIS A 253 -6.67 -11.53 -9.77
N PRO A 254 -7.76 -12.26 -10.07
CA PRO A 254 -8.84 -12.47 -9.11
C PRO A 254 -8.36 -13.25 -7.89
N ALA A 255 -9.00 -13.04 -6.74
CA ALA A 255 -8.57 -13.68 -5.51
C ALA A 255 -9.72 -14.04 -4.57
N LEU A 256 -9.50 -15.09 -3.78
CA LEU A 256 -10.26 -15.35 -2.55
C LEU A 256 -9.54 -14.71 -1.36
N VAL A 257 -10.29 -14.03 -0.52
CA VAL A 257 -9.80 -13.45 0.74
C VAL A 257 -10.57 -14.06 1.90
N HIS A 258 -9.85 -14.62 2.87
CA HIS A 258 -10.43 -15.19 4.08
C HIS A 258 -9.49 -14.99 5.27
N ALA A 259 -10.02 -14.53 6.39
CA ALA A 259 -9.25 -14.26 7.60
C ALA A 259 -7.97 -13.40 7.36
N GLY A 260 -8.03 -12.45 6.42
CA GLY A 260 -6.92 -11.59 6.04
C GLY A 260 -5.88 -12.24 5.10
N VAL A 261 -6.05 -13.51 4.75
CA VAL A 261 -5.19 -14.21 3.79
C VAL A 261 -5.79 -14.10 2.40
N ARG A 262 -5.02 -13.54 1.46
CA ARG A 262 -5.36 -13.45 0.04
C ARG A 262 -4.76 -14.64 -0.70
N ARG A 263 -5.57 -15.34 -1.50
CA ARG A 263 -5.15 -16.41 -2.42
C ARG A 263 -5.61 -16.09 -3.83
N GLU A 264 -4.68 -16.01 -4.74
CA GLU A 264 -4.98 -15.79 -6.15
C GLU A 264 -5.68 -17.00 -6.76
N LEU A 265 -6.57 -16.70 -7.68
CA LEU A 265 -7.31 -17.67 -8.48
C LEU A 265 -6.90 -17.56 -9.94
N SER A 266 -6.96 -18.68 -10.67
CA SER A 266 -6.98 -18.59 -12.12
C SER A 266 -8.25 -17.90 -12.60
N ASN A 267 -8.22 -17.22 -13.75
CA ASN A 267 -9.40 -16.57 -14.33
C ASN A 267 -10.55 -17.57 -14.47
N ARG A 268 -10.28 -18.80 -14.91
CA ARG A 268 -11.30 -19.85 -15.06
C ARG A 268 -11.98 -20.24 -13.73
N HIS A 269 -11.23 -20.31 -12.64
CA HIS A 269 -11.82 -20.58 -11.32
C HIS A 269 -12.67 -19.40 -10.83
N ALA A 270 -12.22 -18.17 -11.07
CA ALA A 270 -12.97 -16.97 -10.71
C ALA A 270 -14.27 -16.84 -11.53
N GLU A 271 -14.23 -17.10 -12.85
CA GLU A 271 -15.42 -17.15 -13.71
C GLU A 271 -16.46 -18.12 -13.17
N LEU A 272 -16.05 -19.34 -12.83
CA LEU A 272 -16.96 -20.33 -12.25
C LEU A 272 -17.56 -19.89 -10.91
N LEU A 273 -16.76 -19.31 -10.02
CA LEU A 273 -17.25 -18.82 -8.73
C LEU A 273 -18.25 -17.67 -8.90
N VAL A 274 -17.95 -16.73 -9.79
CA VAL A 274 -18.87 -15.62 -10.12
C VAL A 274 -20.18 -16.16 -10.70
N LEU A 275 -20.11 -17.08 -11.68
CA LEU A 275 -21.30 -17.66 -12.28
C LEU A 275 -22.12 -18.47 -11.27
N LEU A 276 -21.47 -19.21 -10.37
CA LEU A 276 -22.17 -19.92 -9.29
C LEU A 276 -22.85 -18.96 -8.30
N GLN A 277 -22.28 -17.78 -8.05
CA GLN A 277 -22.91 -16.74 -7.24
C GLN A 277 -24.16 -16.15 -7.92
N GLU A 278 -24.20 -16.10 -9.27
CA GLU A 278 -25.39 -15.68 -10.02
C GLU A 278 -26.54 -16.70 -9.95
N HIS A 279 -26.23 -17.96 -9.59
CA HIS A 279 -27.19 -19.05 -9.50
C HIS A 279 -27.31 -19.64 -8.08
N PRO A 280 -27.85 -18.89 -7.10
CA PRO A 280 -27.90 -19.34 -5.69
C PRO A 280 -28.79 -20.59 -5.49
N SER A 281 -29.79 -20.82 -6.36
CA SER A 281 -30.63 -22.00 -6.36
C SER A 281 -29.92 -23.25 -6.98
N GLY A 282 -28.77 -23.03 -7.61
CA GLY A 282 -28.00 -24.05 -8.30
C GLY A 282 -28.21 -24.03 -9.81
N VAL A 283 -27.21 -24.57 -10.51
CA VAL A 283 -27.09 -24.58 -11.97
C VAL A 283 -26.54 -25.91 -12.46
N SER A 284 -26.94 -26.36 -13.64
CA SER A 284 -26.42 -27.58 -14.28
C SER A 284 -25.04 -27.34 -14.91
N ALA A 285 -24.28 -28.43 -15.17
CA ALA A 285 -23.01 -28.32 -15.89
C ALA A 285 -23.20 -27.85 -17.35
N ALA A 286 -24.35 -28.12 -17.95
CA ALA A 286 -24.67 -27.69 -19.31
C ALA A 286 -24.91 -26.17 -19.38
N GLU A 287 -25.68 -25.60 -18.45
CA GLU A 287 -25.88 -24.15 -18.34
C GLU A 287 -24.58 -23.41 -18.04
N LEU A 288 -23.74 -23.94 -17.13
CA LEU A 288 -22.40 -23.36 -16.88
C LEU A 288 -21.51 -23.45 -18.11
N ALA A 289 -21.60 -24.51 -18.92
CA ALA A 289 -20.85 -24.62 -20.16
C ALA A 289 -21.29 -23.59 -21.20
N GLU A 290 -22.58 -23.30 -21.28
CA GLU A 290 -23.11 -22.24 -22.13
C GLU A 290 -22.64 -20.86 -21.68
N ASP A 291 -22.68 -20.58 -20.36
CA ASP A 291 -22.19 -19.31 -19.79
C ASP A 291 -20.67 -19.12 -19.93
N LEU A 292 -19.88 -20.21 -19.93
CA LEU A 292 -18.43 -20.15 -20.03
C LEU A 292 -17.91 -20.16 -21.47
N HIS A 293 -18.60 -20.87 -22.38
CA HIS A 293 -18.08 -21.18 -23.73
C HIS A 293 -19.04 -20.75 -24.84
N GLY A 294 -20.26 -20.32 -24.53
CA GLY A 294 -21.26 -19.97 -25.54
C GLY A 294 -21.83 -21.17 -26.31
N THR A 295 -21.45 -22.38 -25.99
CA THR A 295 -21.86 -23.60 -26.71
C THR A 295 -22.22 -24.73 -25.75
N ALA A 296 -23.31 -25.44 -26.06
CA ALA A 296 -23.66 -26.68 -25.39
C ALA A 296 -22.66 -27.81 -25.75
N GLY A 297 -22.36 -28.67 -24.79
CA GLY A 297 -21.53 -29.87 -25.03
C GLY A 297 -20.14 -29.87 -24.38
N ALA A 298 -19.73 -28.75 -23.76
CA ALA A 298 -18.47 -28.67 -22.99
C ALA A 298 -18.63 -29.07 -21.51
N ASP A 299 -19.77 -29.68 -21.12
CA ASP A 299 -20.11 -29.99 -19.74
C ASP A 299 -19.13 -30.98 -19.06
N GLY A 300 -18.46 -31.84 -19.83
CA GLY A 300 -17.36 -32.66 -19.32
C GLY A 300 -16.15 -31.85 -18.82
N THR A 301 -15.76 -30.83 -19.57
CA THR A 301 -14.68 -29.90 -19.20
C THR A 301 -15.07 -29.11 -17.96
N VAL A 302 -16.31 -28.59 -17.92
CA VAL A 302 -16.83 -27.83 -16.76
C VAL A 302 -16.81 -28.68 -15.49
N ARG A 303 -17.21 -29.97 -15.57
CA ARG A 303 -17.15 -30.88 -14.42
C ARG A 303 -15.73 -31.05 -13.89
N ALA A 304 -14.72 -31.16 -14.78
CA ALA A 304 -13.33 -31.26 -14.38
C ALA A 304 -12.84 -29.96 -13.69
N GLU A 305 -13.24 -28.80 -14.22
CA GLU A 305 -12.89 -27.51 -13.60
C GLU A 305 -13.59 -27.31 -12.23
N LEU A 306 -14.83 -27.73 -12.07
CA LEU A 306 -15.54 -27.68 -10.79
C LEU A 306 -14.87 -28.53 -9.70
N VAL A 307 -14.24 -29.67 -10.09
CA VAL A 307 -13.41 -30.45 -9.16
C VAL A 307 -12.17 -29.66 -8.72
N ARG A 308 -11.54 -28.91 -9.64
CA ARG A 308 -10.40 -28.04 -9.31
C ARG A 308 -10.81 -26.87 -8.45
N VAL A 309 -11.95 -26.22 -8.74
CA VAL A 309 -12.53 -25.16 -7.89
C VAL A 309 -12.78 -25.68 -6.47
N ARG A 310 -13.33 -26.89 -6.33
CA ARG A 310 -13.54 -27.49 -5.00
C ARG A 310 -12.22 -27.64 -4.24
N LYS A 311 -11.14 -28.09 -4.90
CA LYS A 311 -9.81 -28.19 -4.30
C LYS A 311 -9.25 -26.81 -3.93
N ALA A 312 -9.48 -25.80 -4.76
CA ALA A 312 -9.06 -24.43 -4.49
C ALA A 312 -9.78 -23.84 -3.25
N LEU A 313 -11.08 -24.12 -3.10
CA LEU A 313 -11.85 -23.70 -1.91
C LEU A 313 -11.32 -24.39 -0.64
N VAL A 314 -11.10 -25.70 -0.67
CA VAL A 314 -10.50 -26.43 0.47
C VAL A 314 -9.10 -25.87 0.80
N GLY A 315 -8.28 -25.62 -0.21
CA GLY A 315 -6.96 -25.01 -0.02
C GLY A 315 -7.02 -23.60 0.56
N ALA A 316 -8.08 -22.83 0.26
CA ALA A 316 -8.24 -21.47 0.76
C ALA A 316 -8.78 -21.42 2.20
N PHE A 317 -9.67 -22.33 2.59
CA PHE A 317 -10.42 -22.29 3.85
C PHE A 317 -10.01 -23.37 4.85
N GLY A 318 -9.19 -24.37 4.46
CA GLY A 318 -8.85 -25.55 5.27
C GLY A 318 -9.98 -26.59 5.34
N GLU A 319 -9.64 -27.78 5.83
CA GLU A 319 -10.64 -28.89 5.96
C GLU A 319 -11.63 -28.65 7.08
N ASP A 320 -11.21 -28.02 8.17
CA ASP A 320 -12.02 -27.78 9.38
C ASP A 320 -12.74 -26.42 9.42
N GLY A 321 -12.43 -25.52 8.49
CA GLY A 321 -12.95 -24.14 8.46
C GLY A 321 -13.77 -23.80 7.22
N ALA A 322 -14.20 -24.78 6.43
CA ALA A 322 -14.89 -24.57 5.16
C ALA A 322 -16.26 -23.89 5.38
N SER A 323 -16.22 -22.55 5.48
CA SER A 323 -17.44 -21.74 5.44
C SER A 323 -18.11 -21.76 4.06
N VAL A 324 -17.39 -22.25 3.01
CA VAL A 324 -17.86 -22.33 1.63
C VAL A 324 -17.50 -23.66 1.01
N THR A 325 -18.50 -24.38 0.55
CA THR A 325 -18.36 -25.64 -0.19
C THR A 325 -19.09 -25.60 -1.52
N LEU A 326 -18.74 -26.48 -2.43
CA LEU A 326 -19.38 -26.63 -3.73
C LEU A 326 -20.21 -27.93 -3.77
N ALA A 327 -21.52 -27.81 -3.70
CA ALA A 327 -22.45 -28.93 -3.90
C ALA A 327 -22.53 -29.32 -5.38
N SER A 328 -23.04 -30.51 -5.64
CA SER A 328 -23.30 -31.01 -7.01
C SER A 328 -24.69 -31.60 -7.10
N ARG A 329 -25.37 -31.32 -8.25
CA ARG A 329 -26.74 -31.81 -8.58
C ARG A 329 -27.86 -31.09 -7.82
N PRO A 330 -28.11 -29.78 -8.10
CA PRO A 330 -27.37 -28.90 -9.01
C PRO A 330 -26.08 -28.37 -8.40
N TYR A 331 -25.17 -27.81 -9.21
CA TYR A 331 -23.98 -27.14 -8.72
C TYR A 331 -24.35 -25.81 -8.09
N ARG A 332 -23.99 -25.61 -6.82
CA ARG A 332 -24.20 -24.37 -6.07
C ARG A 332 -23.13 -24.22 -4.99
N LEU A 333 -22.87 -23.01 -4.62
CA LEU A 333 -22.09 -22.70 -3.43
C LEU A 333 -22.95 -22.91 -2.19
N GLU A 334 -22.44 -23.66 -1.23
CA GLU A 334 -23.01 -23.81 0.12
C GLU A 334 -22.11 -23.06 1.09
N GLY A 335 -22.74 -22.35 2.04
CA GLY A 335 -22.05 -21.40 2.89
C GLY A 335 -22.06 -20.00 2.29
N ARG A 336 -21.37 -19.05 2.96
CA ARG A 336 -21.39 -17.64 2.57
C ARG A 336 -20.07 -17.24 1.89
N LEU A 337 -20.08 -17.15 0.58
CA LEU A 337 -19.05 -16.45 -0.21
C LEU A 337 -19.64 -15.10 -0.63
N ASP A 338 -19.17 -14.04 0.00
CA ASP A 338 -19.49 -12.68 -0.44
C ASP A 338 -18.45 -12.20 -1.47
N GLY A 339 -18.58 -11.02 -2.01
CA GLY A 339 -17.64 -10.50 -2.99
C GLY A 339 -17.96 -9.07 -3.40
N ASP A 340 -17.03 -8.49 -4.14
CA ASP A 340 -17.13 -7.13 -4.65
C ASP A 340 -18.37 -6.94 -5.56
N VAL A 341 -18.73 -7.89 -6.42
CA VAL A 341 -19.95 -7.84 -7.24
C VAL A 341 -21.21 -7.71 -6.36
N HIS A 342 -21.33 -8.52 -5.30
CA HIS A 342 -22.46 -8.43 -4.37
C HIS A 342 -22.47 -7.12 -3.58
N ALA A 343 -21.30 -6.65 -3.16
CA ALA A 343 -21.17 -5.40 -2.43
C ALA A 343 -21.55 -4.19 -3.29
N VAL A 344 -21.07 -4.15 -4.54
CA VAL A 344 -21.49 -3.12 -5.51
C VAL A 344 -23.00 -3.13 -5.70
N ARG A 345 -23.62 -4.29 -5.91
CA ARG A 345 -25.08 -4.38 -6.06
C ARG A 345 -25.85 -3.90 -4.83
N ARG A 346 -25.36 -4.21 -3.62
CA ARG A 346 -25.99 -3.69 -2.39
C ARG A 346 -25.89 -2.17 -2.29
N ALA A 347 -24.73 -1.62 -2.60
CA ALA A 347 -24.50 -0.17 -2.60
C ALA A 347 -25.36 0.54 -3.66
N LEU A 348 -25.47 -0.03 -4.87
CA LEU A 348 -26.37 0.44 -5.92
C LEU A 348 -27.84 0.44 -5.47
N ALA A 349 -28.30 -0.64 -4.84
CA ALA A 349 -29.65 -0.75 -4.32
C ALA A 349 -29.96 0.25 -3.18
N ALA A 350 -28.92 0.69 -2.46
CA ALA A 350 -29.01 1.72 -1.43
C ALA A 350 -28.86 3.15 -1.98
N GLY A 351 -28.49 3.33 -3.25
CA GLY A 351 -28.19 4.63 -3.85
C GLY A 351 -26.93 5.28 -3.29
N ASP A 352 -26.05 4.50 -2.64
CA ASP A 352 -24.81 5.00 -2.02
C ASP A 352 -23.66 4.98 -3.01
N VAL A 353 -23.51 6.10 -3.75
CA VAL A 353 -22.47 6.26 -4.77
C VAL A 353 -21.06 6.17 -4.16
N ALA A 354 -20.84 6.67 -2.95
CA ALA A 354 -19.55 6.58 -2.28
C ALA A 354 -19.16 5.12 -2.04
N ALA A 355 -20.06 4.32 -1.48
CA ALA A 355 -19.87 2.89 -1.26
C ALA A 355 -19.73 2.10 -2.57
N VAL A 356 -20.39 2.52 -3.65
CA VAL A 356 -20.21 1.93 -4.99
C VAL A 356 -18.78 2.13 -5.46
N LEU A 357 -18.27 3.36 -5.45
CA LEU A 357 -16.93 3.71 -5.94
C LEU A 357 -15.80 3.16 -5.06
N GLU A 358 -16.07 2.92 -3.78
CA GLU A 358 -15.12 2.30 -2.85
C GLU A 358 -14.86 0.82 -3.21
N VAL A 359 -15.87 0.12 -3.74
CA VAL A 359 -15.79 -1.32 -4.04
C VAL A 359 -15.61 -1.59 -5.53
N TYR A 360 -16.22 -0.80 -6.40
CA TYR A 360 -16.14 -0.95 -7.85
C TYR A 360 -14.82 -0.39 -8.37
N ALA A 361 -13.81 -1.26 -8.47
CA ALA A 361 -12.49 -0.89 -8.96
C ALA A 361 -12.36 -1.01 -10.49
N GLY A 362 -13.47 -1.28 -11.20
CA GLY A 362 -13.48 -1.47 -12.65
C GLY A 362 -14.25 -2.72 -13.09
N HIS A 363 -14.07 -3.13 -14.33
CA HIS A 363 -14.77 -4.27 -14.93
C HIS A 363 -14.58 -5.58 -14.15
N VAL A 364 -15.64 -6.38 -14.07
CA VAL A 364 -15.60 -7.75 -13.52
C VAL A 364 -14.77 -8.63 -14.45
N LEU A 365 -13.68 -9.20 -13.94
CA LEU A 365 -12.77 -10.08 -14.69
C LEU A 365 -12.47 -9.49 -16.08
N PRO A 366 -11.73 -8.38 -16.18
CA PRO A 366 -11.57 -7.62 -17.42
C PRO A 366 -11.07 -8.45 -18.60
N ASP A 367 -10.22 -9.45 -18.34
CA ASP A 367 -9.63 -10.32 -19.37
C ASP A 367 -10.48 -11.57 -19.69
N SER A 368 -11.68 -11.72 -19.10
CA SER A 368 -12.57 -12.86 -19.38
C SER A 368 -13.38 -12.62 -20.64
N GLU A 369 -13.41 -13.60 -21.52
CA GLU A 369 -14.24 -13.67 -22.72
C GLU A 369 -15.47 -14.58 -22.53
N ALA A 370 -15.67 -15.15 -21.34
CA ALA A 370 -16.81 -16.01 -21.04
C ALA A 370 -18.13 -15.24 -21.20
N PRO A 371 -19.07 -15.71 -22.05
CA PRO A 371 -20.28 -14.94 -22.37
C PRO A 371 -21.13 -14.56 -21.16
N GLY A 372 -21.22 -15.42 -20.14
CA GLY A 372 -21.90 -15.12 -18.88
C GLY A 372 -21.24 -14.00 -18.09
N ILE A 373 -19.89 -13.96 -18.08
CA ILE A 373 -19.12 -12.89 -17.43
C ILE A 373 -19.23 -11.58 -18.20
N VAL A 374 -19.14 -11.61 -19.53
CA VAL A 374 -19.30 -10.41 -20.37
C VAL A 374 -20.67 -9.78 -20.11
N ARG A 375 -21.75 -10.58 -20.16
CA ARG A 375 -23.10 -10.07 -19.88
C ARG A 375 -23.25 -9.49 -18.47
N LEU A 376 -22.61 -10.10 -17.47
CA LEU A 376 -22.62 -9.60 -16.10
C LEU A 376 -21.85 -8.28 -15.98
N ARG A 377 -20.65 -8.21 -16.58
CA ARG A 377 -19.78 -7.05 -16.63
C ARG A 377 -20.49 -5.84 -17.21
N ASP A 378 -21.06 -6.00 -18.40
CA ASP A 378 -21.74 -4.92 -19.13
C ASP A 378 -22.95 -4.39 -18.35
N ARG A 379 -23.76 -5.29 -17.78
CA ARG A 379 -24.93 -4.90 -16.96
C ARG A 379 -24.51 -4.18 -15.68
N LEU A 380 -23.46 -4.67 -15.00
CA LEU A 380 -23.01 -4.07 -13.74
C LEU A 380 -22.41 -2.70 -14.01
N HIS A 381 -21.56 -2.58 -15.05
CA HIS A 381 -20.94 -1.32 -15.45
C HIS A 381 -21.99 -0.28 -15.84
N ALA A 382 -22.95 -0.65 -16.69
CA ALA A 382 -24.04 0.23 -17.06
C ALA A 382 -24.87 0.71 -15.86
N HIS A 383 -25.14 -0.16 -14.89
CA HIS A 383 -25.87 0.21 -13.68
C HIS A 383 -25.05 1.16 -12.79
N VAL A 384 -23.76 0.87 -12.58
CA VAL A 384 -22.86 1.77 -11.84
C VAL A 384 -22.84 3.14 -12.50
N ARG A 385 -22.63 3.18 -13.81
CA ARG A 385 -22.59 4.40 -14.62
C ARG A 385 -23.84 5.27 -14.44
N GLU A 386 -25.03 4.69 -14.56
CA GLU A 386 -26.28 5.46 -14.46
C GLU A 386 -26.49 5.96 -13.01
N VAL A 387 -26.18 5.17 -11.97
CA VAL A 387 -26.29 5.62 -10.58
C VAL A 387 -25.30 6.73 -10.26
N VAL A 388 -24.07 6.64 -10.77
CA VAL A 388 -23.07 7.72 -10.64
C VAL A 388 -23.53 9.00 -11.32
N LEU A 389 -24.10 8.92 -12.52
CA LEU A 389 -24.63 10.07 -13.25
C LEU A 389 -25.86 10.69 -12.60
N GLU A 390 -26.74 9.89 -12.01
CA GLU A 390 -28.02 10.36 -11.45
C GLU A 390 -27.86 10.90 -10.01
N HIS A 391 -26.96 10.30 -9.22
CA HIS A 391 -26.87 10.57 -7.78
C HIS A 391 -25.49 11.01 -7.32
N GLY A 392 -24.47 10.95 -8.19
CA GLY A 392 -23.08 11.28 -7.83
C GLY A 392 -22.82 12.79 -7.77
N THR A 393 -21.88 13.19 -6.91
CA THR A 393 -21.27 14.52 -6.99
C THR A 393 -20.31 14.59 -8.18
N TRP A 394 -19.88 15.80 -8.57
CA TRP A 394 -18.91 15.94 -9.65
C TRP A 394 -17.56 15.26 -9.34
N GLU A 395 -17.13 15.23 -8.05
CA GLU A 395 -15.94 14.51 -7.61
C GLU A 395 -16.10 13.00 -7.77
N GLN A 396 -17.29 12.47 -7.49
CA GLN A 396 -17.61 11.06 -7.65
C GLN A 396 -17.70 10.67 -9.14
N MET A 397 -18.31 11.51 -9.96
CA MET A 397 -18.30 11.33 -11.42
C MET A 397 -16.87 11.36 -11.98
N TRP A 398 -16.05 12.29 -11.49
CA TRP A 398 -14.63 12.37 -11.85
C TRP A 398 -13.84 11.15 -11.39
N ALA A 399 -14.06 10.67 -10.17
CA ALA A 399 -13.45 9.45 -9.67
C ALA A 399 -13.83 8.21 -10.52
N PHE A 400 -15.08 8.12 -10.97
CA PHE A 400 -15.52 7.08 -11.89
C PHE A 400 -14.82 7.20 -13.26
N ALA A 401 -14.68 8.41 -13.79
CA ALA A 401 -13.98 8.68 -15.05
C ALA A 401 -12.45 8.42 -15.01
N GLN A 402 -11.87 8.10 -13.84
CA GLN A 402 -10.49 7.62 -13.74
C GLN A 402 -10.35 6.12 -13.97
N LEU A 403 -11.45 5.37 -14.00
CA LEU A 403 -11.43 3.95 -14.36
C LEU A 403 -11.19 3.84 -15.88
N SER A 404 -10.35 2.87 -16.28
CA SER A 404 -9.98 2.66 -17.69
C SER A 404 -11.18 2.53 -18.62
N GLU A 405 -12.22 1.85 -18.16
CA GLU A 405 -13.47 1.60 -18.91
C GLU A 405 -14.46 2.76 -18.95
N ALA A 406 -14.23 3.78 -18.14
CA ALA A 406 -15.04 5.00 -18.09
C ALA A 406 -14.27 6.26 -18.51
N ALA A 407 -12.97 6.12 -18.83
CA ALA A 407 -12.09 7.23 -19.16
C ALA A 407 -12.52 8.00 -20.43
N GLU A 408 -13.17 7.30 -21.34
CA GLU A 408 -13.68 7.81 -22.63
C GLU A 408 -15.22 7.98 -22.64
N ASP A 409 -15.88 7.94 -21.48
CA ASP A 409 -17.32 8.15 -21.42
C ASP A 409 -17.66 9.63 -21.54
N GLU A 410 -18.00 10.05 -22.76
CA GLU A 410 -18.32 11.42 -23.12
C GLU A 410 -19.42 12.02 -22.22
N ARG A 411 -20.46 11.23 -21.87
CA ARG A 411 -21.57 11.71 -21.04
C ARG A 411 -21.11 11.98 -19.61
N VAL A 412 -20.29 11.10 -19.03
CA VAL A 412 -19.71 11.30 -17.70
C VAL A 412 -18.80 12.53 -17.69
N LEU A 413 -17.90 12.64 -18.66
CA LEU A 413 -17.00 13.79 -18.81
C LEU A 413 -17.78 15.10 -18.96
N THR A 414 -18.83 15.11 -19.76
CA THR A 414 -19.69 16.29 -19.97
C THR A 414 -20.39 16.70 -18.66
N GLU A 415 -20.92 15.75 -17.89
CA GLU A 415 -21.57 16.07 -16.61
C GLU A 415 -20.55 16.53 -15.55
N VAL A 416 -19.33 15.98 -15.52
CA VAL A 416 -18.23 16.51 -14.68
C VAL A 416 -17.94 17.96 -15.07
N LEU A 417 -17.79 18.27 -16.37
CA LEU A 417 -17.50 19.61 -16.84
C LEU A 417 -18.62 20.60 -16.48
N ARG A 418 -19.88 20.15 -16.51
CA ARG A 418 -21.05 20.96 -16.16
C ARG A 418 -21.13 21.27 -14.67
N ALA A 419 -20.81 20.30 -13.82
CA ALA A 419 -21.01 20.37 -12.37
C ALA A 419 -19.77 20.84 -11.59
N ALA A 420 -18.56 20.68 -12.16
CA ALA A 420 -17.30 21.08 -11.50
C ALA A 420 -17.19 22.61 -11.37
N PRO A 421 -16.68 23.15 -10.25
CA PRO A 421 -16.43 24.58 -10.05
C PRO A 421 -15.59 25.20 -11.18
N CYS A 422 -15.86 26.47 -11.52
CA CYS A 422 -15.22 27.14 -12.65
C CYS A 422 -13.69 27.27 -12.51
N ASP A 423 -13.19 27.26 -11.31
CA ASP A 423 -11.77 27.36 -10.92
C ASP A 423 -11.11 25.97 -10.71
N SER A 424 -11.86 24.89 -10.85
CA SER A 424 -11.33 23.53 -10.70
C SER A 424 -10.35 23.17 -11.82
N PRO A 425 -9.11 22.71 -11.48
CA PRO A 425 -8.14 22.24 -12.46
C PRO A 425 -8.61 21.03 -13.27
N VAL A 426 -9.55 20.24 -12.73
CA VAL A 426 -10.16 19.09 -13.40
C VAL A 426 -10.83 19.50 -14.71
N ARG A 427 -11.39 20.71 -14.81
CA ARG A 427 -12.05 21.19 -16.03
C ARG A 427 -11.14 21.17 -17.25
N ALA A 428 -9.87 21.58 -17.09
CA ALA A 428 -8.91 21.59 -18.19
C ALA A 428 -8.62 20.18 -18.70
N GLU A 429 -8.48 19.21 -17.80
CA GLU A 429 -8.26 17.81 -18.18
C GLU A 429 -9.48 17.19 -18.86
N VAL A 430 -10.69 17.49 -18.36
CA VAL A 430 -11.93 17.01 -18.98
C VAL A 430 -12.10 17.57 -20.39
N VAL A 431 -11.79 18.87 -20.60
CA VAL A 431 -11.86 19.48 -21.95
C VAL A 431 -10.89 18.78 -22.90
N LEU A 432 -9.64 18.55 -22.49
CA LEU A 432 -8.65 17.84 -23.31
C LEU A 432 -9.11 16.42 -23.69
N ARG A 433 -9.75 15.71 -22.75
CA ARG A 433 -10.28 14.35 -23.04
C ARG A 433 -11.45 14.41 -24.02
N LEU A 434 -12.37 15.38 -23.88
CA LEU A 434 -13.50 15.54 -24.80
C LEU A 434 -13.03 15.92 -26.19
N GLU A 435 -12.07 16.86 -26.35
CA GLU A 435 -11.45 17.20 -27.62
C GLU A 435 -10.79 16.00 -28.31
N ALA A 436 -10.06 15.16 -27.52
CA ALA A 436 -9.45 13.94 -28.04
C ALA A 436 -10.47 12.90 -28.52
N LEU A 437 -11.66 12.84 -27.90
CA LEU A 437 -12.76 11.97 -28.33
C LEU A 437 -13.38 12.49 -29.64
N GLU A 438 -13.57 13.79 -29.76
CA GLU A 438 -14.08 14.43 -31.02
C GLU A 438 -13.11 14.17 -32.17
N ASP A 439 -11.80 14.35 -31.96
CA ASP A 439 -10.77 14.12 -32.98
C ASP A 439 -10.69 12.65 -33.43
N SER A 440 -10.97 11.69 -32.51
CA SER A 440 -10.98 10.26 -32.82
C SER A 440 -12.24 9.81 -33.56
N ALA A 441 -13.31 10.59 -33.51
CA ALA A 441 -14.59 10.31 -34.20
C ALA A 441 -14.68 10.94 -35.59
N ALA A 442 -13.78 11.88 -35.96
CA ALA A 442 -13.69 12.58 -37.23
C ALA A 442 -12.80 11.85 -38.23
#